data_348bbf3ab342156f76cc8102f42b5f6a
#
_entry.id   348bbf3ab342156f76cc8102f42b5f6a
#
_cell.length_a   1.000
_cell.length_b   1.000
_cell.length_c   1.000
_cell.angle_alpha   90.00
_cell.angle_beta   90.00
_cell.angle_gamma   90.00
#
_symmetry.space_group_name_H-M   'P 1'
#
loop_
_entity.id
_entity.type
_entity.pdbx_description
1 polymer ?
#
loop_
_entity_poly.entity_id
_entity_poly.type
_entity_poly.pdbx_seq_one_letter_code
_entity_poly.pdbx_strand_id
1 'polypeptide(L)'
;MNKRIFICILYSVSAAFCSLIFAGDIQPSTTLTAYYSAIDGTSTNANDDLRKTLCTVISDGYVSIGYSSLQNQMFAASSNPTDFVNGTNKTMEDIYSSKPYKSSDNGSSASNCGSGWNKEHTVPQSWFGESSPMKSDAFHVYPTDIRMNSLRSSYPYGENDADKGCANWGYGSVGTSTFPGYSGTVFDPGEGGEHGSYKGDLARTYFYMATRYRTTNFTSGSGGTSFTYSGGVANLTPYMRELMLKWHREDPVSEKELLRNNAVYAHQKNRNPFIDYPELVEYIWGTKAGQTVVLATLVSAYDGETPPPGPQPQTPKFGVTWSVNGEEILVDSIQENQPVATQPAAPASCSATSTVFVGWTDAAIDGIAEAAPAVLYTAPADFPIVTADVTYYAVFAQEVESETSMPAVLIFDADHQEGWTNTASKKNSYWLLDEGKQIVSPAIDLMGLESIVVKMRTYGGAQFNMLDIWEESGKLTSIEATAGSTMTEYTWNNNLYIAGISTLTFSTTYESNKGIGIQSITINATGAGVAYTRYLTSCGGTEDIENQQFEIINHKLIIDGQLFIMVNDNLYNLQGQRVK
;
A
#
# COMPACT_ATOMS: atom_id res chain seq x y z
N MET A 1 -39.37 -22.12 24.15
CA MET A 1 -38.57 -23.34 23.92
C MET A 1 -38.18 -23.39 22.46
N ASN A 2 -36.87 -23.52 22.17
CA ASN A 2 -36.25 -23.78 20.85
C ASN A 2 -36.17 -22.64 19.82
N LYS A 3 -35.21 -21.76 20.03
CA LYS A 3 -34.53 -20.98 18.97
C LYS A 3 -33.02 -20.88 19.29
N ARG A 4 -32.31 -22.00 19.34
CA ARG A 4 -30.83 -22.00 19.53
C ARG A 4 -30.15 -23.26 18.95
N ILE A 5 -30.50 -23.69 17.75
CA ILE A 5 -29.82 -24.84 17.07
C ILE A 5 -29.69 -24.61 15.55
N PHE A 6 -29.38 -23.41 15.08
CA PHE A 6 -29.17 -23.24 13.63
C PHE A 6 -27.92 -22.39 13.24
N ILE A 7 -27.02 -22.14 14.17
CA ILE A 7 -25.81 -21.33 13.87
C ILE A 7 -24.50 -22.13 13.96
N CYS A 8 -24.52 -23.37 14.43
CA CYS A 8 -23.28 -24.18 14.53
C CYS A 8 -23.01 -25.14 13.37
N ILE A 9 -23.82 -25.17 12.30
CA ILE A 9 -23.64 -26.13 11.19
C ILE A 9 -23.01 -25.47 9.94
N LEU A 10 -22.93 -24.14 9.86
CA LEU A 10 -22.29 -23.47 8.70
C LEU A 10 -20.79 -23.17 8.87
N TYR A 11 -20.22 -23.34 10.07
CA TYR A 11 -18.78 -23.16 10.30
C TYR A 11 -17.96 -24.46 10.21
N SER A 12 -18.63 -25.62 10.15
CA SER A 12 -17.94 -26.92 10.06
C SER A 12 -17.77 -27.46 8.64
N VAL A 13 -18.34 -26.80 7.62
CA VAL A 13 -18.24 -27.26 6.22
C VAL A 13 -17.14 -26.53 5.44
N SER A 14 -16.73 -25.33 5.86
CA SER A 14 -15.59 -24.63 5.23
C SER A 14 -14.21 -25.02 5.80
N ALA A 15 -14.14 -25.60 6.99
CA ALA A 15 -12.89 -26.11 7.55
C ALA A 15 -12.53 -27.54 7.07
N ALA A 16 -13.48 -28.27 6.45
CA ALA A 16 -13.26 -29.64 5.99
C ALA A 16 -12.80 -29.74 4.53
N PHE A 17 -12.77 -28.63 3.76
CA PHE A 17 -12.32 -28.63 2.37
C PHE A 17 -10.89 -28.17 2.17
N CYS A 18 -10.23 -27.62 3.21
CA CYS A 18 -8.82 -27.22 3.17
C CYS A 18 -7.86 -28.30 3.69
N SER A 19 -8.36 -29.41 4.24
CA SER A 19 -7.52 -30.43 4.89
C SER A 19 -7.28 -31.70 4.06
N LEU A 20 -7.43 -31.66 2.75
CA LEU A 20 -7.31 -32.87 1.91
C LEU A 20 -6.16 -32.83 0.90
N ILE A 21 -5.19 -31.93 0.98
CA ILE A 21 -4.14 -31.90 -0.04
C ILE A 21 -2.72 -32.12 0.49
N PHE A 22 -2.37 -31.92 1.74
CA PHE A 22 -0.98 -32.17 2.19
C PHE A 22 -0.93 -32.62 3.65
N ALA A 23 -1.05 -33.93 3.89
CA ALA A 23 -0.52 -34.57 5.09
C ALA A 23 0.96 -34.91 4.88
N GLY A 24 1.80 -33.92 4.68
CA GLY A 24 3.21 -34.01 5.05
C GLY A 24 3.28 -33.63 6.53
N ASP A 25 3.81 -34.53 7.37
CA ASP A 25 3.92 -34.32 8.80
C ASP A 25 4.59 -32.97 9.12
N ILE A 26 3.77 -31.97 9.45
CA ILE A 26 4.25 -30.75 10.12
C ILE A 26 4.85 -31.24 11.43
N GLN A 27 6.16 -31.07 11.62
CA GLN A 27 6.84 -31.58 12.82
C GLN A 27 6.31 -30.82 14.04
N PRO A 28 5.85 -31.51 15.10
CA PRO A 28 5.42 -30.84 16.32
C PRO A 28 6.57 -30.00 16.91
N SER A 29 6.26 -28.86 17.51
CA SER A 29 7.22 -27.97 18.18
C SER A 29 8.14 -28.71 19.18
N THR A 30 7.62 -29.71 19.84
CA THR A 30 8.41 -30.58 20.75
C THR A 30 9.58 -31.31 20.06
N THR A 31 9.44 -31.69 18.80
CA THR A 31 10.51 -32.31 18.01
C THR A 31 11.57 -31.28 17.62
N LEU A 32 11.15 -30.05 17.25
CA LEU A 32 12.07 -28.95 16.93
C LEU A 32 12.87 -28.51 18.15
N THR A 33 12.23 -28.39 19.32
CA THR A 33 12.91 -28.08 20.59
C THR A 33 14.00 -29.13 20.92
N ALA A 34 13.75 -30.42 20.68
CA ALA A 34 14.76 -31.46 20.86
C ALA A 34 15.90 -31.32 19.83
N TYR A 35 15.58 -31.06 18.56
CA TYR A 35 16.56 -30.89 17.48
C TYR A 35 17.50 -29.71 17.74
N TYR A 36 16.98 -28.59 18.23
CA TYR A 36 17.76 -27.39 18.52
C TYR A 36 18.21 -27.25 19.99
N SER A 37 18.09 -28.28 20.83
CA SER A 37 18.35 -28.19 22.28
C SER A 37 19.73 -27.62 22.63
N ALA A 38 20.73 -27.84 21.77
CA ALA A 38 22.10 -27.38 22.00
C ALA A 38 22.27 -25.85 21.93
N ILE A 39 21.32 -25.09 21.34
CA ILE A 39 21.44 -23.63 21.28
C ILE A 39 20.93 -22.93 22.53
N ASP A 40 20.23 -23.63 23.41
CA ASP A 40 19.76 -23.06 24.67
C ASP A 40 20.91 -22.51 25.51
N GLY A 41 20.78 -21.32 26.04
CA GLY A 41 21.84 -20.65 26.79
C GLY A 41 22.99 -20.06 25.95
N THR A 42 22.98 -20.20 24.62
CA THR A 42 24.02 -19.62 23.74
C THR A 42 23.68 -18.18 23.33
N SER A 43 24.69 -17.43 22.87
CA SER A 43 24.53 -16.06 22.34
C SER A 43 25.53 -15.79 21.22
N THR A 44 25.27 -14.72 20.45
CA THR A 44 26.26 -14.17 19.52
C THR A 44 27.22 -13.28 20.29
N ASN A 45 28.23 -13.85 20.84
CA ASN A 45 29.32 -13.20 21.59
C ASN A 45 30.58 -13.08 20.69
N ALA A 46 31.68 -12.64 21.26
CA ALA A 46 32.97 -12.54 20.57
C ALA A 46 33.46 -13.87 19.94
N ASN A 47 32.98 -15.01 20.41
CA ASN A 47 33.32 -16.35 19.89
C ASN A 47 32.29 -16.85 18.86
N ASP A 48 31.21 -16.09 18.61
CA ASP A 48 30.12 -16.48 17.70
C ASP A 48 29.46 -17.83 18.09
N ASP A 49 29.25 -18.03 19.39
CA ASP A 49 28.88 -19.35 19.94
C ASP A 49 27.52 -19.82 19.44
N LEU A 50 26.50 -18.93 19.33
CA LEU A 50 25.17 -19.27 18.81
C LEU A 50 25.28 -19.80 17.37
N ARG A 51 25.91 -19.04 16.46
CA ARG A 51 26.02 -19.44 15.06
C ARG A 51 26.90 -20.68 14.86
N LYS A 52 27.95 -20.82 15.69
CA LYS A 52 28.80 -22.01 15.72
C LYS A 52 28.02 -23.26 16.17
N THR A 53 27.20 -23.13 17.19
CA THR A 53 26.36 -24.24 17.70
C THR A 53 25.28 -24.60 16.67
N LEU A 54 24.60 -23.60 16.06
CA LEU A 54 23.68 -23.84 14.96
C LEU A 54 24.35 -24.56 13.79
N CYS A 55 25.55 -24.14 13.38
CA CYS A 55 26.32 -24.80 12.33
C CYS A 55 26.55 -26.30 12.68
N THR A 56 26.85 -26.61 13.91
CA THR A 56 27.04 -28.02 14.37
C THR A 56 25.72 -28.78 14.26
N VAL A 57 24.63 -28.24 14.83
CA VAL A 57 23.28 -28.86 14.82
C VAL A 57 22.81 -29.17 13.40
N ILE A 58 22.88 -28.20 12.50
CA ILE A 58 22.40 -28.37 11.11
C ILE A 58 23.39 -29.05 10.19
N SER A 59 24.56 -29.45 10.71
CA SER A 59 25.56 -30.28 9.99
C SER A 59 25.51 -31.73 10.41
N ASP A 60 25.04 -31.99 11.60
CA ASP A 60 25.00 -33.34 12.14
C ASP A 60 23.98 -34.21 11.37
N GLY A 61 24.42 -35.38 10.99
CA GLY A 61 23.60 -36.31 10.21
C GLY A 61 23.26 -35.88 8.79
N TYR A 62 23.81 -34.76 8.27
CA TYR A 62 23.53 -34.28 6.90
C TYR A 62 23.89 -35.32 5.84
N VAL A 63 22.96 -35.53 4.90
CA VAL A 63 23.11 -36.43 3.76
C VAL A 63 23.16 -35.59 2.46
N SER A 64 24.29 -35.66 1.76
CA SER A 64 24.43 -35.00 0.47
C SER A 64 23.73 -35.77 -0.63
N ILE A 65 22.77 -35.10 -1.32
CA ILE A 65 22.19 -35.59 -2.55
C ILE A 65 23.01 -35.03 -3.70
N GLY A 66 23.66 -35.82 -4.50
CA GLY A 66 24.51 -35.30 -5.58
C GLY A 66 23.79 -34.34 -6.52
N TYR A 67 24.48 -33.33 -7.04
CA TYR A 67 23.90 -32.26 -7.87
C TYR A 67 23.09 -32.76 -9.07
N SER A 68 23.54 -33.81 -9.76
CA SER A 68 22.81 -34.43 -10.86
C SER A 68 21.49 -35.06 -10.43
N SER A 69 21.38 -35.46 -9.18
CA SER A 69 20.24 -36.20 -8.62
C SER A 69 19.16 -35.29 -8.02
N LEU A 70 19.45 -34.00 -7.78
CA LEU A 70 18.54 -33.05 -7.14
C LEU A 70 17.15 -33.03 -7.83
N GLN A 71 17.11 -33.03 -9.17
CA GLN A 71 15.87 -33.00 -9.92
C GLN A 71 14.95 -34.14 -9.55
N ASN A 72 15.45 -35.37 -9.59
CA ASN A 72 14.62 -36.58 -9.45
C ASN A 72 14.49 -37.03 -7.99
N GLN A 73 15.50 -36.79 -7.17
CA GLN A 73 15.52 -37.26 -5.78
C GLN A 73 14.95 -36.26 -4.79
N MET A 74 14.83 -34.97 -5.17
CA MET A 74 14.31 -33.92 -4.30
C MET A 74 13.20 -33.12 -4.98
N PHE A 75 13.49 -32.32 -6.00
CA PHE A 75 12.53 -31.35 -6.53
C PHE A 75 11.23 -32.02 -6.99
N ALA A 76 11.33 -33.07 -7.82
CA ALA A 76 10.19 -33.80 -8.39
C ALA A 76 10.09 -35.24 -7.83
N ALA A 77 10.54 -35.50 -6.62
CA ALA A 77 10.46 -36.81 -5.99
C ALA A 77 9.03 -37.35 -5.96
N SER A 78 8.87 -38.66 -6.03
CA SER A 78 7.55 -39.30 -5.92
C SER A 78 6.99 -39.20 -4.49
N SER A 79 7.88 -39.16 -3.48
CA SER A 79 7.53 -38.91 -2.07
C SER A 79 8.34 -37.73 -1.54
N ASN A 80 7.68 -36.88 -0.75
CA ASN A 80 8.25 -35.65 -0.21
C ASN A 80 8.94 -34.76 -1.26
N PRO A 81 8.24 -34.38 -2.36
CA PRO A 81 8.81 -33.44 -3.33
C PRO A 81 9.02 -32.08 -2.67
N THR A 82 10.13 -31.40 -3.01
CA THR A 82 10.45 -30.11 -2.42
C THR A 82 9.87 -28.94 -3.18
N ASP A 83 9.67 -29.06 -4.49
CA ASP A 83 9.35 -27.90 -5.36
C ASP A 83 8.24 -28.13 -6.40
N PHE A 84 8.01 -29.35 -6.89
CA PHE A 84 6.95 -29.65 -7.89
C PHE A 84 5.72 -30.23 -7.20
N VAL A 85 4.96 -29.38 -6.54
CA VAL A 85 3.87 -29.79 -5.63
C VAL A 85 2.51 -29.16 -5.95
N ASN A 86 2.45 -28.14 -6.80
CA ASN A 86 1.24 -27.35 -7.04
C ASN A 86 0.22 -28.12 -7.89
N GLY A 87 -0.95 -28.31 -7.34
CA GLY A 87 -2.11 -28.90 -8.01
C GLY A 87 -1.92 -30.34 -8.51
N THR A 88 -2.89 -30.83 -9.26
CA THR A 88 -2.88 -32.19 -9.84
C THR A 88 -1.81 -32.38 -10.92
N ASN A 89 -1.35 -31.30 -11.54
CA ASN A 89 -0.33 -31.31 -12.59
C ASN A 89 1.10 -31.31 -12.07
N LYS A 90 1.30 -31.20 -10.76
CA LYS A 90 2.60 -31.12 -10.11
C LYS A 90 3.52 -30.10 -10.79
N THR A 91 3.09 -28.85 -10.83
CA THR A 91 3.89 -27.73 -11.31
C THR A 91 4.68 -27.11 -10.16
N MET A 92 5.79 -26.47 -10.48
CA MET A 92 6.52 -25.67 -9.50
C MET A 92 5.99 -24.24 -9.45
N GLU A 93 6.16 -23.63 -8.32
CA GLU A 93 6.09 -22.19 -8.11
C GLU A 93 7.53 -21.65 -8.13
N ASP A 94 7.83 -20.87 -9.17
CA ASP A 94 9.18 -20.39 -9.46
C ASP A 94 9.48 -19.11 -8.66
N ILE A 95 10.68 -19.04 -8.08
CA ILE A 95 11.12 -17.88 -7.29
C ILE A 95 11.41 -16.61 -8.11
N TYR A 96 11.53 -16.72 -9.44
CA TYR A 96 11.85 -15.59 -10.33
C TYR A 96 10.83 -15.36 -11.44
N SER A 97 9.83 -16.24 -11.60
CA SER A 97 8.82 -16.11 -12.63
C SER A 97 7.45 -16.70 -12.24
N SER A 98 6.41 -16.21 -12.90
CA SER A 98 5.04 -16.73 -12.71
C SER A 98 4.71 -17.96 -13.57
N LYS A 99 5.67 -18.51 -14.31
CA LYS A 99 5.43 -19.63 -15.20
C LYS A 99 5.29 -20.94 -14.42
N PRO A 100 4.15 -21.65 -14.52
CA PRO A 100 3.98 -22.95 -13.89
C PRO A 100 4.67 -24.03 -14.74
N TYR A 101 5.89 -24.40 -14.38
CA TYR A 101 6.66 -25.46 -15.05
C TYR A 101 6.30 -26.84 -14.51
N LYS A 102 6.33 -27.84 -15.40
CA LYS A 102 6.36 -29.24 -15.03
C LYS A 102 7.81 -29.71 -14.88
N SER A 103 8.03 -30.80 -14.15
CA SER A 103 9.35 -31.40 -14.00
C SER A 103 10.02 -31.76 -15.35
N SER A 104 9.19 -32.13 -16.36
CA SER A 104 9.65 -32.43 -17.74
C SER A 104 10.17 -31.23 -18.52
N ASP A 105 9.88 -30.00 -18.08
CA ASP A 105 10.27 -28.76 -18.77
C ASP A 105 11.71 -28.34 -18.43
N ASN A 106 12.48 -29.23 -17.81
CA ASN A 106 13.89 -29.02 -17.52
C ASN A 106 14.72 -28.85 -18.81
N GLY A 107 15.59 -27.87 -18.82
CA GLY A 107 16.47 -27.54 -19.95
C GLY A 107 17.83 -26.99 -19.55
N SER A 108 18.69 -26.77 -20.52
CA SER A 108 20.04 -26.24 -20.28
C SER A 108 20.22 -24.78 -20.70
N SER A 109 19.41 -24.28 -21.64
CA SER A 109 19.48 -22.91 -22.15
C SER A 109 18.12 -22.47 -22.70
N ALA A 110 17.83 -21.17 -22.58
CA ALA A 110 16.66 -20.55 -23.18
C ALA A 110 16.96 -19.10 -23.55
N SER A 111 16.46 -18.66 -24.71
CA SER A 111 16.55 -17.28 -25.15
C SER A 111 15.43 -16.40 -24.58
N ASN A 112 14.28 -17.01 -24.25
CA ASN A 112 13.09 -16.33 -23.76
C ASN A 112 12.64 -16.91 -22.43
N CYS A 113 12.04 -16.09 -21.58
CA CYS A 113 11.33 -16.57 -20.41
C CYS A 113 10.13 -17.43 -20.80
N GLY A 114 9.76 -18.34 -19.93
CA GLY A 114 8.65 -19.28 -20.19
C GLY A 114 9.05 -20.51 -21.02
N SER A 115 10.34 -20.71 -21.33
CA SER A 115 10.80 -21.78 -22.21
C SER A 115 11.33 -23.02 -21.51
N GLY A 116 11.43 -23.01 -20.20
CA GLY A 116 11.90 -24.13 -19.39
C GLY A 116 12.56 -23.67 -18.10
N TRP A 117 12.92 -24.62 -17.24
CA TRP A 117 13.55 -24.36 -15.95
C TRP A 117 14.90 -25.10 -15.84
N ASN A 118 15.76 -24.57 -14.97
CA ASN A 118 17.00 -25.26 -14.55
C ASN A 118 17.29 -24.98 -13.07
N LYS A 119 18.43 -25.46 -12.59
CA LYS A 119 18.84 -25.31 -11.19
C LYS A 119 19.52 -23.96 -10.98
N GLU A 120 18.93 -23.11 -10.17
CA GLU A 120 19.48 -21.85 -9.69
C GLU A 120 20.22 -22.06 -8.37
N HIS A 121 21.41 -21.50 -8.28
CA HIS A 121 22.15 -21.35 -7.02
C HIS A 121 21.95 -19.92 -6.49
N THR A 122 21.06 -19.74 -5.55
CA THR A 122 20.74 -18.41 -4.98
C THR A 122 21.98 -17.75 -4.35
N VAL A 123 22.91 -18.53 -3.81
CA VAL A 123 24.31 -18.14 -3.58
C VAL A 123 25.13 -18.71 -4.73
N PRO A 124 25.63 -17.91 -5.68
CA PRO A 124 26.31 -18.38 -6.88
C PRO A 124 27.41 -19.38 -6.61
N GLN A 125 27.38 -20.48 -7.32
CA GLN A 125 28.37 -21.55 -7.12
C GLN A 125 29.81 -21.08 -7.39
N SER A 126 30.01 -20.08 -8.24
CA SER A 126 31.33 -19.48 -8.50
C SER A 126 31.92 -18.78 -7.28
N TRP A 127 31.09 -18.35 -6.32
CA TRP A 127 31.57 -17.67 -5.11
C TRP A 127 32.27 -18.58 -4.12
N PHE A 128 31.99 -19.89 -4.19
CA PHE A 128 32.59 -20.91 -3.33
C PHE A 128 33.33 -22.01 -4.14
N GLY A 129 33.70 -21.71 -5.38
CA GLY A 129 34.49 -22.62 -6.25
C GLY A 129 33.78 -23.91 -6.58
N GLU A 130 32.44 -23.90 -6.69
CA GLU A 130 31.58 -25.05 -7.01
C GLU A 130 31.75 -26.26 -6.08
N SER A 131 32.21 -26.01 -4.87
CA SER A 131 32.57 -27.07 -3.92
C SER A 131 31.36 -27.76 -3.33
N SER A 132 31.46 -29.09 -3.17
CA SER A 132 30.48 -29.86 -2.40
C SER A 132 30.77 -29.73 -0.89
N PRO A 133 29.74 -29.85 -0.01
CA PRO A 133 28.36 -30.21 -0.30
C PRO A 133 27.49 -29.05 -0.76
N MET A 134 27.96 -27.80 -0.71
CA MET A 134 27.21 -26.58 -1.06
C MET A 134 26.56 -26.66 -2.43
N LYS A 135 27.29 -27.13 -3.45
CA LYS A 135 26.79 -27.22 -4.85
C LYS A 135 25.47 -27.99 -4.98
N SER A 136 25.12 -28.85 -4.03
CA SER A 136 23.92 -29.67 -4.06
C SER A 136 23.02 -29.51 -2.83
N ASP A 137 23.24 -28.47 -2.02
CA ASP A 137 22.39 -28.22 -0.87
C ASP A 137 21.08 -27.56 -1.30
N ALA A 138 19.96 -28.27 -1.13
CA ALA A 138 18.67 -27.85 -1.57
C ALA A 138 18.15 -26.58 -0.88
N PHE A 139 18.72 -26.17 0.25
CA PHE A 139 18.33 -24.94 0.91
C PHE A 139 18.74 -23.69 0.14
N HIS A 140 19.66 -23.78 -0.82
CA HIS A 140 19.99 -22.66 -1.69
C HIS A 140 19.97 -23.00 -3.18
N VAL A 141 19.58 -24.23 -3.54
CA VAL A 141 19.39 -24.64 -4.94
C VAL A 141 17.90 -24.78 -5.20
N TYR A 142 17.38 -24.03 -6.15
CA TYR A 142 15.97 -24.02 -6.53
C TYR A 142 15.80 -24.28 -8.03
N PRO A 143 14.72 -24.91 -8.45
CA PRO A 143 14.35 -24.88 -9.86
C PRO A 143 13.79 -23.50 -10.19
N THR A 144 14.22 -22.88 -11.29
CA THR A 144 13.70 -21.58 -11.75
C THR A 144 13.81 -21.43 -13.26
N ASP A 145 13.08 -20.46 -13.83
CA ASP A 145 13.12 -20.11 -15.25
C ASP A 145 14.57 -19.94 -15.75
N ILE A 146 14.92 -20.62 -16.85
CA ILE A 146 16.27 -20.64 -17.39
C ILE A 146 16.73 -19.23 -17.76
N ARG A 147 15.85 -18.41 -18.35
CA ARG A 147 16.23 -17.06 -18.79
C ARG A 147 16.42 -16.13 -17.61
N MET A 148 15.55 -16.22 -16.59
CA MET A 148 15.69 -15.43 -15.36
C MET A 148 16.96 -15.81 -14.60
N ASN A 149 17.26 -17.11 -14.47
CA ASN A 149 18.52 -17.59 -13.91
C ASN A 149 19.73 -17.03 -14.70
N SER A 150 19.67 -17.06 -16.02
CA SER A 150 20.71 -16.51 -16.89
C SER A 150 20.89 -14.98 -16.72
N LEU A 151 19.80 -14.23 -16.55
CA LEU A 151 19.83 -12.79 -16.27
C LEU A 151 20.43 -12.50 -14.89
N ARG A 152 20.03 -13.29 -13.88
CA ARG A 152 20.59 -13.18 -12.54
C ARG A 152 22.11 -13.40 -12.54
N SER A 153 22.61 -14.33 -13.34
CA SER A 153 24.06 -14.58 -13.45
C SER A 153 24.72 -14.78 -12.08
N SER A 154 25.78 -14.03 -11.77
CA SER A 154 26.40 -13.99 -10.43
C SER A 154 26.25 -12.63 -9.74
N TYR A 155 25.28 -11.82 -10.15
CA TYR A 155 25.04 -10.55 -9.47
C TYR A 155 24.63 -10.79 -8.01
N PRO A 156 25.08 -9.96 -7.06
CA PRO A 156 24.52 -9.98 -5.71
C PRO A 156 23.04 -9.59 -5.77
N TYR A 157 22.29 -10.02 -4.78
CA TYR A 157 20.92 -9.52 -4.62
C TYR A 157 20.92 -8.06 -4.19
N GLY A 158 19.86 -7.36 -4.56
CA GLY A 158 19.61 -5.97 -4.22
C GLY A 158 18.23 -5.52 -4.67
N GLU A 159 17.91 -4.28 -4.40
CA GLU A 159 16.73 -3.60 -4.91
C GLU A 159 17.16 -2.63 -6.01
N ASN A 160 16.39 -2.51 -7.07
CA ASN A 160 16.67 -1.57 -8.17
C ASN A 160 15.37 -1.15 -8.88
N ASP A 161 15.42 -0.05 -9.62
CA ASP A 161 14.29 0.53 -10.36
C ASP A 161 14.30 0.16 -11.86
N ALA A 162 15.04 -0.87 -12.25
CA ALA A 162 15.13 -1.28 -13.64
C ALA A 162 13.86 -2.05 -14.07
N ASP A 163 13.55 -1.97 -15.35
CA ASP A 163 12.47 -2.75 -15.94
C ASP A 163 12.68 -4.26 -15.75
N LYS A 164 11.58 -4.99 -15.59
CA LYS A 164 11.62 -6.45 -15.45
C LYS A 164 12.39 -7.09 -16.59
N GLY A 165 13.29 -7.99 -16.25
CA GLY A 165 14.13 -8.69 -17.22
C GLY A 165 13.37 -9.53 -18.25
N CYS A 166 12.10 -9.86 -17.96
CA CYS A 166 11.19 -10.57 -18.85
C CYS A 166 9.76 -10.02 -18.69
N ALA A 167 9.26 -9.38 -19.72
CA ALA A 167 7.98 -8.67 -19.69
C ALA A 167 6.76 -9.56 -19.36
N ASN A 168 6.76 -10.82 -19.79
CA ASN A 168 5.57 -11.67 -19.68
C ASN A 168 5.54 -12.55 -18.42
N TRP A 169 6.67 -13.09 -17.99
CA TRP A 169 6.72 -14.09 -16.94
C TRP A 169 7.65 -13.75 -15.79
N GLY A 170 8.72 -12.97 -16.05
CA GLY A 170 9.71 -12.67 -15.02
C GLY A 170 9.23 -11.69 -13.98
N TYR A 171 9.64 -11.88 -12.74
CA TYR A 171 9.46 -10.90 -11.66
C TYR A 171 10.64 -9.94 -11.59
N GLY A 172 11.86 -10.51 -11.67
CA GLY A 172 13.09 -9.82 -11.33
C GLY A 172 13.68 -8.92 -12.42
N SER A 173 14.62 -8.10 -12.01
CA SER A 173 15.35 -7.13 -12.87
C SER A 173 16.83 -7.08 -12.51
N VAL A 174 17.65 -6.54 -13.44
CA VAL A 174 19.07 -6.27 -13.23
C VAL A 174 19.29 -4.77 -13.39
N GLY A 175 19.78 -4.11 -12.37
CA GLY A 175 19.99 -2.66 -12.36
C GLY A 175 21.00 -2.21 -11.32
N THR A 176 21.18 -0.90 -11.21
CA THR A 176 21.98 -0.31 -10.15
C THR A 176 21.23 -0.40 -8.84
N SER A 177 21.91 -0.79 -7.75
CA SER A 177 21.28 -0.88 -6.43
C SER A 177 20.74 0.47 -5.98
N THR A 178 19.49 0.47 -5.54
CA THR A 178 18.85 1.60 -4.84
C THR A 178 18.92 1.43 -3.33
N PHE A 179 19.21 0.21 -2.83
CA PHE A 179 19.36 -0.04 -1.40
C PHE A 179 20.69 0.53 -0.88
N PRO A 180 20.68 1.23 0.28
CA PRO A 180 21.87 1.89 0.82
C PRO A 180 23.06 0.95 1.08
N GLY A 181 24.26 1.48 0.92
CA GLY A 181 25.51 0.77 1.22
C GLY A 181 26.18 0.05 0.05
N TYR A 182 25.53 0.02 -1.11
CA TYR A 182 26.12 -0.47 -2.37
C TYR A 182 25.51 0.25 -3.57
N SER A 183 26.34 0.62 -4.55
CA SER A 183 25.91 1.35 -5.75
C SER A 183 26.24 0.61 -7.05
N GLY A 184 26.60 -0.66 -6.96
CA GLY A 184 26.90 -1.50 -8.14
C GLY A 184 25.66 -2.18 -8.71
N THR A 185 25.88 -3.01 -9.73
CA THR A 185 24.81 -3.80 -10.35
C THR A 185 24.37 -4.94 -9.45
N VAL A 186 23.05 -5.08 -9.29
CA VAL A 186 22.38 -6.10 -8.48
C VAL A 186 21.27 -6.78 -9.28
N PHE A 187 20.87 -7.95 -8.82
CA PHE A 187 19.64 -8.60 -9.25
C PHE A 187 18.57 -8.42 -8.15
N ASP A 188 17.47 -7.77 -8.51
CA ASP A 188 16.26 -7.73 -7.70
C ASP A 188 15.37 -8.91 -8.11
N PRO A 189 15.02 -9.85 -7.22
CA PRO A 189 14.11 -10.93 -7.55
C PRO A 189 12.69 -10.47 -7.90
N GLY A 190 12.35 -9.22 -7.56
CA GLY A 190 11.06 -8.62 -7.84
C GLY A 190 9.96 -9.09 -6.90
N GLU A 191 8.75 -8.61 -7.17
CA GLU A 191 7.54 -9.00 -6.46
C GLU A 191 6.75 -10.00 -7.30
N GLY A 192 6.32 -11.12 -6.69
CA GLY A 192 5.55 -12.15 -7.37
C GLY A 192 5.37 -13.41 -6.53
N GLY A 193 4.66 -14.38 -7.10
CA GLY A 193 4.31 -15.62 -6.41
C GLY A 193 3.00 -15.55 -5.62
N GLU A 194 2.68 -16.64 -4.93
CA GLU A 194 1.42 -16.79 -4.18
C GLU A 194 1.31 -15.80 -3.01
N HIS A 195 2.46 -15.46 -2.41
CA HIS A 195 2.53 -14.57 -1.24
C HIS A 195 3.05 -13.16 -1.58
N GLY A 196 3.18 -12.82 -2.86
CA GLY A 196 3.59 -11.49 -3.33
C GLY A 196 5.10 -11.27 -3.37
N SER A 197 5.92 -12.08 -2.67
CA SER A 197 7.37 -11.97 -2.68
C SER A 197 8.04 -13.30 -2.34
N TYR A 198 9.28 -13.48 -2.79
CA TYR A 198 10.21 -14.53 -2.34
C TYR A 198 11.47 -13.94 -1.68
N LYS A 199 11.45 -12.67 -1.36
CA LYS A 199 12.61 -11.97 -0.80
C LYS A 199 12.98 -12.52 0.57
N GLY A 200 11.97 -12.85 1.40
CA GLY A 200 12.17 -13.48 2.70
C GLY A 200 12.77 -14.88 2.62
N ASP A 201 12.28 -15.71 1.68
CA ASP A 201 12.83 -17.05 1.40
C ASP A 201 14.32 -16.97 1.06
N LEU A 202 14.68 -16.00 0.18
CA LEU A 202 16.07 -15.79 -0.23
C LEU A 202 16.93 -15.26 0.93
N ALA A 203 16.36 -14.40 1.77
CA ALA A 203 17.05 -13.90 2.97
C ALA A 203 17.36 -15.05 3.95
N ARG A 204 16.37 -15.90 4.25
CA ARG A 204 16.56 -17.09 5.12
C ARG A 204 17.54 -18.09 4.53
N THR A 205 17.63 -18.14 3.21
CA THR A 205 18.67 -18.92 2.50
C THR A 205 20.08 -18.34 2.72
N TYR A 206 20.26 -17.02 2.64
CA TYR A 206 21.55 -16.37 2.89
C TYR A 206 21.99 -16.52 4.34
N PHE A 207 21.08 -16.38 5.30
CA PHE A 207 21.36 -16.64 6.72
C PHE A 207 21.77 -18.10 6.96
N TYR A 208 21.08 -19.04 6.30
CA TYR A 208 21.43 -20.45 6.35
C TYR A 208 22.84 -20.70 5.80
N MET A 209 23.17 -20.18 4.61
CA MET A 209 24.48 -20.37 4.00
C MET A 209 25.61 -19.75 4.84
N ALA A 210 25.39 -18.55 5.39
CA ALA A 210 26.34 -17.91 6.29
C ALA A 210 26.54 -18.70 7.61
N THR A 211 25.55 -19.47 8.03
CA THR A 211 25.60 -20.29 9.27
C THR A 211 26.15 -21.66 9.01
N ARG A 212 25.55 -22.42 8.10
CA ARG A 212 25.90 -23.80 7.76
C ARG A 212 27.34 -23.93 7.26
N TYR A 213 27.75 -22.97 6.44
CA TYR A 213 29.03 -22.93 5.77
C TYR A 213 29.93 -21.81 6.27
N ARG A 214 29.85 -21.52 7.57
CA ARG A 214 30.56 -20.40 8.21
C ARG A 214 32.09 -20.43 8.04
N THR A 215 32.69 -21.56 7.70
CA THR A 215 34.14 -21.68 7.45
C THR A 215 34.50 -21.63 5.96
N THR A 216 33.52 -21.40 5.08
CA THR A 216 33.76 -21.31 3.62
C THR A 216 34.02 -19.88 3.20
N ASN A 217 34.99 -19.69 2.31
CA ASN A 217 35.21 -18.38 1.67
C ASN A 217 34.28 -18.21 0.48
N PHE A 218 33.32 -17.30 0.58
CA PHE A 218 32.36 -16.94 -0.47
C PHE A 218 32.76 -15.69 -1.26
N THR A 219 33.93 -15.11 -1.06
CA THR A 219 34.29 -13.79 -1.58
C THR A 219 34.81 -13.79 -3.02
N SER A 220 34.80 -14.93 -3.71
CA SER A 220 35.23 -14.99 -5.11
C SER A 220 34.30 -14.18 -6.03
N GLY A 221 34.86 -13.53 -7.06
CA GLY A 221 34.10 -12.70 -7.98
C GLY A 221 33.33 -11.60 -7.27
N SER A 222 32.01 -11.50 -7.55
CA SER A 222 31.12 -10.54 -6.90
C SER A 222 30.66 -10.98 -5.50
N GLY A 223 31.08 -12.14 -5.02
CA GLY A 223 30.70 -12.67 -3.70
C GLY A 223 31.13 -11.79 -2.53
N GLY A 224 32.21 -11.01 -2.70
CA GLY A 224 32.67 -10.05 -1.70
C GLY A 224 31.70 -8.89 -1.43
N THR A 225 30.70 -8.67 -2.29
CA THR A 225 29.61 -7.74 -2.02
C THR A 225 28.63 -8.30 -0.99
N SER A 226 28.43 -9.62 -1.00
CA SER A 226 27.46 -10.31 -0.15
C SER A 226 28.08 -10.88 1.12
N PHE A 227 29.32 -11.38 1.04
CA PHE A 227 29.99 -12.07 2.14
C PHE A 227 31.34 -11.45 2.48
N THR A 228 31.68 -11.46 3.75
CA THR A 228 33.03 -11.24 4.26
C THR A 228 33.67 -12.59 4.64
N TYR A 229 35.01 -12.65 4.61
CA TYR A 229 35.77 -13.80 5.15
C TYR A 229 36.93 -13.28 5.94
N SER A 230 36.91 -13.45 7.24
CA SER A 230 37.97 -12.95 8.14
C SER A 230 38.17 -13.92 9.27
N GLY A 231 39.44 -14.19 9.64
CA GLY A 231 39.78 -15.14 10.69
C GLY A 231 39.29 -16.57 10.44
N GLY A 232 39.11 -16.96 9.16
CA GLY A 232 38.59 -18.27 8.80
C GLY A 232 37.04 -18.39 8.92
N VAL A 233 36.34 -17.27 9.07
CA VAL A 233 34.88 -17.25 9.28
C VAL A 233 34.21 -16.35 8.26
N ALA A 234 33.23 -16.91 7.56
CA ALA A 234 32.33 -16.15 6.66
C ALA A 234 31.22 -15.46 7.46
N ASN A 235 30.84 -14.29 7.02
CA ASN A 235 29.65 -13.58 7.49
C ASN A 235 29.08 -12.73 6.35
N LEU A 236 27.88 -12.18 6.53
CA LEU A 236 27.31 -11.22 5.60
C LEU A 236 28.06 -9.88 5.70
N THR A 237 28.21 -9.19 4.56
CA THR A 237 28.67 -7.79 4.58
C THR A 237 27.62 -6.90 5.28
N PRO A 238 27.97 -5.70 5.74
CA PRO A 238 26.98 -4.77 6.28
C PRO A 238 25.82 -4.51 5.31
N TYR A 239 26.11 -4.28 4.03
CA TYR A 239 25.11 -4.11 2.98
C TYR A 239 24.14 -5.30 2.90
N MET A 240 24.69 -6.50 2.73
CA MET A 240 23.87 -7.71 2.56
C MET A 240 23.11 -8.06 3.84
N ARG A 241 23.70 -7.82 5.01
CA ARG A 241 23.03 -8.04 6.29
C ARG A 241 21.76 -7.19 6.43
N GLU A 242 21.88 -5.89 6.19
CA GLU A 242 20.73 -4.97 6.31
C GLU A 242 19.65 -5.28 5.26
N LEU A 243 20.04 -5.59 4.02
CA LEU A 243 19.12 -6.00 2.97
C LEU A 243 18.37 -7.31 3.36
N MET A 244 19.09 -8.33 3.80
CA MET A 244 18.48 -9.61 4.18
C MET A 244 17.62 -9.49 5.45
N LEU A 245 18.00 -8.64 6.41
CA LEU A 245 17.17 -8.33 7.57
C LEU A 245 15.85 -7.66 7.15
N LYS A 246 15.94 -6.68 6.23
CA LYS A 246 14.75 -6.03 5.66
C LYS A 246 13.84 -7.08 5.02
N TRP A 247 14.34 -7.86 4.08
CA TRP A 247 13.56 -8.85 3.35
C TRP A 247 12.97 -9.94 4.25
N HIS A 248 13.72 -10.42 5.23
CA HIS A 248 13.23 -11.40 6.20
C HIS A 248 12.05 -10.89 7.04
N ARG A 249 12.07 -9.60 7.39
CA ARG A 249 11.00 -8.94 8.16
C ARG A 249 9.77 -8.62 7.31
N GLU A 250 9.98 -8.22 6.05
CA GLU A 250 8.92 -7.85 5.11
C GLU A 250 8.17 -9.07 4.56
N ASP A 251 8.85 -10.20 4.44
CA ASP A 251 8.34 -11.44 3.88
C ASP A 251 8.52 -12.58 4.90
N PRO A 252 7.55 -12.75 5.82
CA PRO A 252 7.57 -13.79 6.85
C PRO A 252 7.54 -15.20 6.25
N VAL A 253 7.88 -16.20 7.10
CA VAL A 253 7.88 -17.61 6.70
C VAL A 253 6.50 -18.02 6.19
N SER A 254 6.46 -18.52 4.96
CA SER A 254 5.25 -19.00 4.30
C SER A 254 5.01 -20.49 4.58
N GLU A 255 3.77 -20.96 4.36
CA GLU A 255 3.43 -22.38 4.40
C GLU A 255 4.29 -23.19 3.42
N LYS A 256 4.57 -22.65 2.24
CA LYS A 256 5.46 -23.26 1.25
C LYS A 256 6.86 -23.50 1.80
N GLU A 257 7.44 -22.53 2.52
CA GLU A 257 8.76 -22.73 3.15
C GLU A 257 8.75 -23.80 4.24
N LEU A 258 7.67 -23.85 5.05
CA LEU A 258 7.51 -24.89 6.08
C LEU A 258 7.46 -26.28 5.45
N LEU A 259 6.64 -26.46 4.42
CA LEU A 259 6.53 -27.71 3.66
C LEU A 259 7.86 -28.07 3.00
N ARG A 260 8.52 -27.09 2.36
CA ARG A 260 9.82 -27.31 1.72
C ARG A 260 10.91 -27.68 2.74
N ASN A 261 10.97 -27.03 3.90
CA ASN A 261 11.91 -27.34 4.96
C ASN A 261 11.74 -28.80 5.46
N ASN A 262 10.51 -29.26 5.64
CA ASN A 262 10.19 -30.64 5.99
C ASN A 262 10.59 -31.63 4.88
N ALA A 263 10.29 -31.28 3.62
CA ALA A 263 10.64 -32.13 2.48
C ALA A 263 12.17 -32.23 2.29
N VAL A 264 12.90 -31.12 2.43
CA VAL A 264 14.36 -31.13 2.42
C VAL A 264 14.92 -31.98 3.57
N TYR A 265 14.36 -31.86 4.79
CA TYR A 265 14.74 -32.70 5.93
C TYR A 265 14.53 -34.20 5.64
N ALA A 266 13.47 -34.58 4.97
CA ALA A 266 13.23 -35.98 4.61
C ALA A 266 14.37 -36.57 3.77
N HIS A 267 15.02 -35.76 2.94
CA HIS A 267 16.13 -36.18 2.09
C HIS A 267 17.52 -35.87 2.68
N GLN A 268 17.80 -34.62 3.06
CA GLN A 268 19.11 -34.15 3.51
C GLN A 268 19.37 -34.34 5.00
N LYS A 269 18.35 -34.66 5.80
CA LYS A 269 18.42 -34.87 7.26
C LYS A 269 18.85 -33.63 8.06
N ASN A 270 18.79 -32.45 7.45
CA ASN A 270 19.05 -31.18 8.14
C ASN A 270 17.91 -30.17 7.83
N ARG A 271 17.86 -29.12 8.64
CA ARG A 271 16.81 -28.11 8.60
C ARG A 271 17.41 -26.72 8.45
N ASN A 272 16.61 -25.78 7.94
CA ASN A 272 16.95 -24.35 7.99
C ASN A 272 16.39 -23.77 9.30
N PRO A 273 17.25 -23.37 10.27
CA PRO A 273 16.81 -22.86 11.56
C PRO A 273 16.06 -21.52 11.46
N PHE A 274 16.28 -20.77 10.39
CA PHE A 274 15.65 -19.46 10.16
C PHE A 274 14.25 -19.57 9.54
N ILE A 275 13.86 -20.79 9.13
CA ILE A 275 12.47 -21.16 8.81
C ILE A 275 11.80 -21.72 10.06
N ASP A 276 12.48 -22.59 10.83
CA ASP A 276 11.92 -23.21 12.02
C ASP A 276 11.67 -22.22 13.16
N TYR A 277 12.63 -21.34 13.42
CA TYR A 277 12.61 -20.28 14.42
C TYR A 277 13.10 -18.97 13.80
N PRO A 278 12.24 -18.24 13.08
CA PRO A 278 12.63 -17.04 12.34
C PRO A 278 13.31 -15.98 13.20
N GLU A 279 12.93 -15.90 14.46
CA GLU A 279 13.50 -14.96 15.43
C GLU A 279 15.00 -15.16 15.67
N LEU A 280 15.58 -16.32 15.39
CA LEU A 280 17.02 -16.56 15.50
C LEU A 280 17.85 -15.62 14.62
N VAL A 281 17.29 -15.10 13.55
CA VAL A 281 17.91 -14.06 12.72
C VAL A 281 18.24 -12.82 13.56
N GLU A 282 17.30 -12.40 14.42
CA GLU A 282 17.48 -11.24 15.28
C GLU A 282 18.56 -11.44 16.36
N TYR A 283 18.71 -12.66 16.86
CA TYR A 283 19.75 -13.00 17.83
C TYR A 283 21.16 -13.03 17.22
N ILE A 284 21.28 -13.25 15.90
CA ILE A 284 22.58 -13.33 15.24
C ILE A 284 22.95 -12.01 14.57
N TRP A 285 22.03 -11.39 13.80
CA TRP A 285 22.34 -10.23 12.96
C TRP A 285 21.49 -9.00 13.27
N GLY A 286 20.40 -9.15 14.02
CA GLY A 286 19.41 -8.09 14.22
C GLY A 286 19.45 -7.48 15.63
N THR A 287 18.28 -7.08 16.11
CA THR A 287 18.10 -6.27 17.33
C THR A 287 18.39 -7.00 18.63
N LYS A 288 18.42 -8.34 18.60
CA LYS A 288 18.74 -9.20 19.77
C LYS A 288 20.16 -9.71 19.75
N ALA A 289 21.03 -9.22 18.86
CA ALA A 289 22.42 -9.63 18.79
C ALA A 289 23.13 -9.46 20.15
N GLY A 290 23.82 -10.52 20.57
CA GLY A 290 24.47 -10.59 21.89
C GLY A 290 23.58 -11.03 23.05
N GLN A 291 22.27 -11.11 22.90
CA GLN A 291 21.37 -11.66 23.90
C GLN A 291 21.48 -13.19 23.92
N THR A 292 21.26 -13.77 25.10
CA THR A 292 21.25 -15.23 25.29
C THR A 292 19.93 -15.81 24.79
N VAL A 293 20.00 -16.85 23.97
CA VAL A 293 18.83 -17.59 23.52
C VAL A 293 18.26 -18.40 24.68
N VAL A 294 16.96 -18.26 24.89
CA VAL A 294 16.18 -19.15 25.77
C VAL A 294 15.23 -19.91 24.86
N LEU A 295 15.59 -21.12 24.47
CA LEU A 295 14.92 -21.90 23.44
C LEU A 295 13.40 -22.07 23.72
N ALA A 296 13.04 -22.24 24.99
CA ALA A 296 11.63 -22.36 25.41
C ALA A 296 10.78 -21.10 25.17
N THR A 297 11.40 -19.96 24.89
CA THR A 297 10.70 -18.71 24.59
C THR A 297 10.64 -18.40 23.10
N LEU A 298 11.33 -19.14 22.26
CA LEU A 298 11.26 -18.97 20.81
C LEU A 298 9.93 -19.53 20.29
N VAL A 299 9.28 -18.77 19.44
CA VAL A 299 8.06 -19.22 18.76
C VAL A 299 8.45 -19.91 17.46
N SER A 300 8.04 -21.16 17.32
CA SER A 300 8.23 -21.91 16.07
C SER A 300 7.22 -21.45 15.01
N ALA A 301 7.67 -21.34 13.77
CA ALA A 301 6.78 -21.03 12.64
C ALA A 301 5.73 -22.15 12.39
N TYR A 302 5.82 -23.31 13.03
CA TYR A 302 4.87 -24.41 12.94
C TYR A 302 3.74 -24.35 13.99
N ASP A 303 3.82 -23.49 14.97
CA ASP A 303 2.86 -23.47 16.10
C ASP A 303 1.55 -22.75 15.78
N GLY A 304 1.30 -22.41 14.51
CA GLY A 304 0.01 -21.88 14.03
C GLY A 304 -0.36 -20.47 14.51
N GLU A 305 0.37 -19.92 15.46
CA GLU A 305 0.44 -18.50 15.68
C GLU A 305 1.56 -17.99 14.76
N THR A 306 1.21 -17.17 13.78
CA THR A 306 2.20 -16.32 13.11
C THR A 306 3.09 -15.78 14.22
N PRO A 307 4.42 -15.97 14.18
CA PRO A 307 5.29 -15.33 15.15
C PRO A 307 4.84 -13.88 15.23
N PRO A 308 4.71 -13.30 16.44
CA PRO A 308 4.41 -11.89 16.51
C PRO A 308 5.39 -11.26 15.56
N PRO A 309 4.93 -10.50 14.55
CA PRO A 309 5.79 -9.99 13.51
C PRO A 309 7.00 -9.45 14.25
N GLY A 310 8.18 -10.01 13.99
CA GLY A 310 9.44 -9.39 14.38
C GLY A 310 9.27 -7.94 13.95
N PRO A 311 9.80 -6.90 14.60
CA PRO A 311 9.42 -5.53 14.31
C PRO A 311 9.29 -5.44 12.80
N GLN A 312 8.02 -5.41 12.36
CA GLN A 312 7.69 -5.41 10.93
C GLN A 312 8.54 -4.32 10.37
N PRO A 313 9.11 -4.40 9.18
CA PRO A 313 9.61 -3.25 8.50
C PRO A 313 8.47 -2.28 8.71
N GLN A 314 8.70 -1.28 9.53
CA GLN A 314 7.64 -0.33 9.76
C GLN A 314 7.44 0.21 8.38
N THR A 315 6.31 -0.13 7.75
CA THR A 315 5.86 0.56 6.55
C THR A 315 6.24 1.99 6.80
N PRO A 316 7.08 2.63 5.97
CA PRO A 316 7.63 3.91 6.31
C PRO A 316 6.51 4.74 6.90
N LYS A 317 6.70 5.25 8.09
CA LYS A 317 5.70 6.11 8.70
C LYS A 317 6.10 7.50 8.34
N PHE A 318 5.20 8.19 7.73
CA PHE A 318 5.37 9.59 7.41
C PHE A 318 4.71 10.45 8.50
N GLY A 319 5.38 11.54 8.84
CA GLY A 319 4.83 12.54 9.72
C GLY A 319 3.69 13.29 9.05
N VAL A 320 2.52 13.29 9.68
CA VAL A 320 1.41 14.17 9.31
C VAL A 320 1.32 15.25 10.35
N THR A 321 1.78 16.44 10.01
CA THR A 321 1.78 17.60 10.89
C THR A 321 0.54 18.44 10.65
N TRP A 322 -0.13 18.85 11.70
CA TRP A 322 -1.27 19.76 11.66
C TRP A 322 -0.86 21.11 12.21
N SER A 323 -1.05 22.14 11.40
CA SER A 323 -0.66 23.50 11.76
C SER A 323 -1.88 24.43 11.82
N VAL A 324 -1.99 25.17 12.88
CA VAL A 324 -2.99 26.22 13.08
C VAL A 324 -2.29 27.52 13.41
N ASN A 325 -2.54 28.58 12.64
CA ASN A 325 -1.89 29.89 12.83
C ASN A 325 -0.36 29.86 12.80
N GLY A 326 0.22 28.93 12.02
CA GLY A 326 1.66 28.74 11.95
C GLY A 326 2.27 27.95 13.11
N GLU A 327 1.46 27.52 14.09
CA GLU A 327 1.89 26.65 15.17
C GLU A 327 1.50 25.18 14.90
N GLU A 328 2.43 24.26 15.13
CA GLU A 328 2.15 22.84 15.07
C GLU A 328 1.32 22.42 16.28
N ILE A 329 0.11 21.90 16.05
CA ILE A 329 -0.81 21.49 17.12
C ILE A 329 -0.82 20.00 17.37
N LEU A 330 -0.47 19.21 16.36
CA LEU A 330 -0.45 17.76 16.41
C LEU A 330 0.52 17.23 15.36
N VAL A 331 1.28 16.21 15.72
CA VAL A 331 2.11 15.44 14.79
C VAL A 331 1.70 13.98 14.92
N ASP A 332 1.06 13.45 13.88
CA ASP A 332 0.72 12.05 13.75
C ASP A 332 1.77 11.30 12.94
N SER A 333 1.83 9.99 13.10
CA SER A 333 2.72 9.12 12.34
C SER A 333 1.88 8.04 11.65
N ILE A 334 1.65 8.19 10.35
CA ILE A 334 0.78 7.33 9.53
C ILE A 334 1.63 6.44 8.65
N GLN A 335 1.29 5.17 8.55
CA GLN A 335 1.98 4.21 7.68
C GLN A 335 1.83 4.62 6.21
N GLU A 336 2.86 4.39 5.42
CA GLU A 336 2.84 4.59 3.97
C GLU A 336 1.61 3.91 3.34
N ASN A 337 1.01 4.59 2.36
CA ASN A 337 -0.18 4.14 1.66
C ASN A 337 -1.44 3.95 2.54
N GLN A 338 -1.45 4.49 3.76
CA GLN A 338 -2.64 4.52 4.60
C GLN A 338 -3.33 5.89 4.52
N PRO A 339 -4.68 5.93 4.63
CA PRO A 339 -5.42 7.18 4.65
C PRO A 339 -5.26 7.90 6.00
N VAL A 340 -5.45 9.20 5.99
CA VAL A 340 -5.64 9.99 7.20
C VAL A 340 -6.99 9.62 7.83
N ALA A 341 -6.98 8.82 8.88
CA ALA A 341 -8.21 8.30 9.50
C ALA A 341 -8.95 9.32 10.36
N THR A 342 -8.23 10.27 10.93
CA THR A 342 -8.77 11.31 11.84
C THR A 342 -8.09 12.64 11.57
N GLN A 343 -8.86 13.71 11.67
CA GLN A 343 -8.34 15.08 11.65
C GLN A 343 -8.55 15.73 13.03
N PRO A 344 -7.77 16.74 13.40
CA PRO A 344 -8.03 17.50 14.61
C PRO A 344 -9.41 18.13 14.62
N ALA A 345 -9.94 18.41 15.81
CA ALA A 345 -11.16 19.19 15.93
C ALA A 345 -10.99 20.55 15.24
N ALA A 346 -12.07 21.06 14.64
CA ALA A 346 -12.07 22.37 14.00
C ALA A 346 -11.52 23.43 14.98
N PRO A 347 -10.46 24.16 14.60
CA PRO A 347 -9.92 25.21 15.45
C PRO A 347 -10.91 26.36 15.63
N ALA A 348 -10.76 27.11 16.69
CA ALA A 348 -11.57 28.30 16.90
C ALA A 348 -11.32 29.33 15.78
N SER A 349 -12.38 30.04 15.39
CA SER A 349 -12.31 31.12 14.40
C SER A 349 -11.30 32.21 14.79
N CYS A 350 -10.68 32.85 13.82
CA CYS A 350 -9.81 33.99 14.05
C CYS A 350 -10.63 35.21 14.49
N SER A 351 -10.66 35.50 15.76
CA SER A 351 -11.43 36.63 16.29
C SER A 351 -10.99 37.99 15.73
N ALA A 352 -9.71 38.14 15.39
CA ALA A 352 -9.15 39.38 14.86
C ALA A 352 -9.60 39.69 13.41
N THR A 353 -9.97 38.70 12.64
CA THR A 353 -10.28 38.83 11.20
C THR A 353 -11.74 38.51 10.85
N SER A 354 -12.58 38.13 11.83
CA SER A 354 -13.97 37.71 11.61
C SER A 354 -14.09 36.58 10.60
N THR A 355 -13.15 35.64 10.64
CA THR A 355 -13.11 34.48 9.75
C THR A 355 -13.54 33.21 10.47
N VAL A 356 -14.09 32.28 9.72
CA VAL A 356 -14.46 30.95 10.19
C VAL A 356 -13.49 29.92 9.64
N PHE A 357 -13.29 28.81 10.38
CA PHE A 357 -12.55 27.67 9.87
C PHE A 357 -13.35 26.98 8.76
N VAL A 358 -12.71 26.74 7.61
CA VAL A 358 -13.37 26.16 6.43
C VAL A 358 -12.77 24.81 6.01
N GLY A 359 -11.63 24.41 6.54
CA GLY A 359 -10.99 23.15 6.21
C GLY A 359 -9.47 23.21 6.31
N TRP A 360 -8.80 22.26 5.71
CA TRP A 360 -7.36 22.10 5.71
C TRP A 360 -6.80 22.14 4.29
N THR A 361 -5.58 22.58 4.10
CA THR A 361 -4.85 22.55 2.83
C THR A 361 -3.42 22.03 3.06
N ASP A 362 -2.81 21.48 2.03
CA ASP A 362 -1.43 20.97 2.06
C ASP A 362 -0.37 22.02 1.74
N ALA A 363 -0.78 23.25 1.49
CA ALA A 363 0.13 24.38 1.25
C ALA A 363 -0.30 25.59 2.08
N ALA A 364 0.66 26.20 2.79
CA ALA A 364 0.40 27.45 3.51
C ALA A 364 0.03 28.57 2.53
N ILE A 365 -0.98 29.37 2.91
CA ILE A 365 -1.35 30.58 2.18
C ILE A 365 -0.47 31.72 2.71
N ASP A 366 0.31 32.34 1.82
CA ASP A 366 1.13 33.49 2.16
C ASP A 366 0.24 34.75 2.21
N GLY A 367 0.06 35.29 3.40
CA GLY A 367 -0.83 36.42 3.63
C GLY A 367 -2.31 36.07 3.48
N ILE A 368 -3.03 36.78 2.63
CA ILE A 368 -4.47 36.63 2.36
C ILE A 368 -4.67 36.33 0.87
N ALA A 369 -5.35 35.24 0.57
CA ALA A 369 -5.77 34.90 -0.78
C ALA A 369 -7.24 35.32 -1.03
N GLU A 370 -7.53 35.89 -2.18
CA GLU A 370 -8.88 36.29 -2.61
C GLU A 370 -9.68 35.11 -3.19
N ALA A 371 -9.04 33.97 -3.42
CA ALA A 371 -9.64 32.73 -3.91
C ALA A 371 -9.35 31.56 -2.98
N ALA A 372 -10.22 30.58 -2.95
CA ALA A 372 -10.01 29.35 -2.21
C ALA A 372 -8.70 28.66 -2.64
N PRO A 373 -8.00 27.97 -1.72
CA PRO A 373 -6.85 27.16 -2.08
C PRO A 373 -7.27 26.09 -3.11
N ALA A 374 -6.34 25.71 -3.99
CA ALA A 374 -6.59 24.72 -5.04
C ALA A 374 -7.08 23.37 -4.48
N VAL A 375 -6.69 23.07 -3.24
CA VAL A 375 -7.11 21.87 -2.51
C VAL A 375 -7.58 22.30 -1.12
N LEU A 376 -8.78 21.86 -0.75
CA LEU A 376 -9.36 22.08 0.57
C LEU A 376 -9.99 20.77 1.06
N TYR A 377 -9.44 20.24 2.15
CA TYR A 377 -9.89 19.01 2.79
C TYR A 377 -10.85 19.34 3.93
N THR A 378 -12.05 18.79 3.91
CA THR A 378 -13.12 19.09 4.90
C THR A 378 -13.49 17.90 5.75
N ALA A 379 -13.23 16.69 5.26
CA ALA A 379 -13.50 15.43 5.95
C ALA A 379 -12.31 14.47 5.85
N PRO A 380 -12.16 13.50 6.76
CA PRO A 380 -11.05 12.53 6.72
C PRO A 380 -10.91 11.79 5.36
N ALA A 381 -12.01 11.55 4.68
CA ALA A 381 -12.02 10.86 3.38
C ALA A 381 -11.47 11.72 2.22
N ASP A 382 -11.34 13.03 2.41
CA ASP A 382 -10.84 13.94 1.38
C ASP A 382 -9.31 13.93 1.28
N PHE A 383 -8.63 13.53 2.35
CA PHE A 383 -7.17 13.53 2.39
C PHE A 383 -6.61 12.41 1.51
N PRO A 384 -5.54 12.69 0.74
CA PRO A 384 -4.87 11.66 -0.02
C PRO A 384 -4.23 10.60 0.90
N ILE A 385 -3.96 9.43 0.35
CA ILE A 385 -3.14 8.43 1.05
C ILE A 385 -1.74 9.00 1.29
N VAL A 386 -1.19 8.75 2.47
CA VAL A 386 0.09 9.30 2.91
C VAL A 386 1.24 8.55 2.23
N THR A 387 2.03 9.25 1.42
CA THR A 387 3.21 8.70 0.72
C THR A 387 4.52 9.44 1.03
N ALA A 388 4.44 10.52 1.80
CA ALA A 388 5.56 11.33 2.26
C ALA A 388 5.15 12.12 3.51
N ASP A 389 6.12 12.74 4.20
CA ASP A 389 5.83 13.70 5.24
C ASP A 389 5.01 14.86 4.65
N VAL A 390 3.94 15.25 5.34
CA VAL A 390 3.02 16.30 4.91
C VAL A 390 2.62 17.19 6.08
N THR A 391 2.46 18.48 5.80
CA THR A 391 1.88 19.44 6.76
C THR A 391 0.55 19.94 6.22
N TYR A 392 -0.51 19.78 7.00
CA TYR A 392 -1.82 20.35 6.72
C TYR A 392 -2.02 21.61 7.54
N TYR A 393 -2.41 22.69 6.86
CA TYR A 393 -2.63 24.01 7.43
C TYR A 393 -4.12 24.27 7.57
N ALA A 394 -4.56 24.71 8.74
CA ALA A 394 -5.93 25.16 8.91
C ALA A 394 -6.22 26.38 8.04
N VAL A 395 -7.31 26.34 7.30
CA VAL A 395 -7.76 27.42 6.43
C VAL A 395 -8.94 28.14 7.10
N PHE A 396 -8.79 29.43 7.23
CA PHE A 396 -9.83 30.33 7.68
C PHE A 396 -10.28 31.20 6.53
N ALA A 397 -11.57 31.52 6.46
CA ALA A 397 -12.12 32.36 5.41
C ALA A 397 -13.13 33.37 5.97
N GLN A 398 -13.20 34.54 5.36
CA GLN A 398 -14.19 35.54 5.70
C GLN A 398 -15.55 35.11 5.12
N GLU A 399 -16.54 34.99 5.99
CA GLU A 399 -17.91 34.69 5.62
C GLU A 399 -18.61 35.96 5.07
N VAL A 400 -19.29 35.83 3.94
CA VAL A 400 -20.14 36.87 3.37
C VAL A 400 -21.50 36.26 2.99
N GLU A 401 -22.58 37.03 3.18
CA GLU A 401 -23.89 36.55 2.73
C GLU A 401 -23.91 36.52 1.18
N SER A 402 -24.31 35.37 0.63
CA SER A 402 -24.52 35.24 -0.81
C SER A 402 -25.72 36.10 -1.22
N GLU A 403 -25.56 36.99 -2.22
CA GLU A 403 -26.66 37.79 -2.77
C GLU A 403 -27.67 36.95 -3.57
N THR A 404 -27.34 35.68 -3.87
CA THR A 404 -28.19 34.75 -4.62
C THR A 404 -28.90 33.77 -3.69
N SER A 405 -30.20 33.94 -3.52
CA SER A 405 -31.02 32.93 -2.85
C SER A 405 -31.28 31.76 -3.80
N MET A 406 -30.70 30.62 -3.51
CA MET A 406 -31.04 29.37 -4.20
C MET A 406 -32.36 28.82 -3.62
N PRO A 407 -33.31 28.33 -4.46
CA PRO A 407 -34.47 27.60 -3.93
C PRO A 407 -33.98 26.36 -3.16
N ALA A 408 -34.59 26.08 -2.00
CA ALA A 408 -34.22 24.95 -1.14
C ALA A 408 -34.30 23.59 -1.85
N VAL A 409 -35.06 23.47 -2.92
CA VAL A 409 -35.19 22.27 -3.74
C VAL A 409 -35.41 22.68 -5.22
N LEU A 410 -34.56 22.12 -6.11
CA LEU A 410 -34.78 22.18 -7.56
C LEU A 410 -35.19 20.77 -8.05
N ILE A 411 -36.28 20.72 -8.82
CA ILE A 411 -36.82 19.46 -9.35
C ILE A 411 -36.82 19.49 -10.86
N PHE A 412 -36.39 18.39 -11.46
CA PHE A 412 -36.60 18.03 -12.85
C PHE A 412 -37.46 16.77 -12.92
N ASP A 413 -38.67 16.89 -13.48
CA ASP A 413 -39.55 15.75 -13.75
C ASP A 413 -40.53 16.08 -14.86
N ALA A 414 -41.64 15.35 -15.02
CA ALA A 414 -42.63 15.58 -16.07
C ALA A 414 -43.30 16.93 -15.97
N ASP A 415 -43.46 17.47 -14.79
CA ASP A 415 -44.21 18.68 -14.47
C ASP A 415 -43.31 19.90 -14.18
N HIS A 416 -42.01 19.66 -13.87
CA HIS A 416 -41.06 20.69 -13.46
C HIS A 416 -39.84 20.69 -14.38
N GLN A 417 -39.86 21.48 -15.45
CA GLN A 417 -38.74 21.61 -16.40
C GLN A 417 -38.36 23.08 -16.66
N GLU A 418 -39.01 24.02 -16.00
CA GLU A 418 -38.70 25.44 -16.17
C GLU A 418 -37.25 25.74 -15.74
N GLY A 419 -36.52 26.42 -16.62
CA GLY A 419 -35.09 26.72 -16.41
C GLY A 419 -34.12 25.57 -16.72
N TRP A 420 -34.61 24.35 -16.91
CA TRP A 420 -33.77 23.22 -17.29
C TRP A 420 -33.59 23.11 -18.81
N THR A 421 -32.38 22.74 -19.24
CA THR A 421 -32.11 22.36 -20.63
C THR A 421 -32.06 20.86 -20.76
N ASN A 422 -32.79 20.28 -21.72
CA ASN A 422 -32.91 18.84 -21.86
C ASN A 422 -32.83 18.41 -23.33
N THR A 423 -31.81 17.60 -23.67
CA THR A 423 -31.66 16.99 -25.01
C THR A 423 -31.98 15.49 -24.99
N ALA A 424 -32.29 14.90 -23.83
CA ALA A 424 -32.65 13.50 -23.69
C ALA A 424 -33.97 13.16 -24.41
N SER A 425 -34.10 11.91 -24.87
CA SER A 425 -35.28 11.47 -25.61
C SER A 425 -36.42 11.15 -24.66
N LYS A 426 -37.55 11.88 -24.76
CA LYS A 426 -38.75 11.61 -23.95
C LYS A 426 -39.34 10.23 -24.30
N LYS A 427 -39.55 9.43 -23.27
CA LYS A 427 -40.32 8.17 -23.27
C LYS A 427 -41.61 8.40 -22.47
N ASN A 428 -42.46 7.39 -22.32
CA ASN A 428 -43.77 7.59 -21.68
C ASN A 428 -43.69 8.22 -20.28
N SER A 429 -42.80 7.74 -19.41
CA SER A 429 -42.68 8.17 -18.00
C SER A 429 -41.28 8.57 -17.57
N TYR A 430 -40.33 8.70 -18.50
CA TYR A 430 -38.94 9.05 -18.24
C TYR A 430 -38.26 9.63 -19.47
N TRP A 431 -37.06 10.18 -19.30
CA TRP A 431 -36.17 10.63 -20.37
C TRP A 431 -35.02 9.65 -20.52
N LEU A 432 -34.78 9.21 -21.76
CA LEU A 432 -33.63 8.39 -22.09
C LEU A 432 -32.43 9.29 -22.36
N LEU A 433 -31.45 9.19 -21.47
CA LEU A 433 -30.14 9.79 -21.60
C LEU A 433 -29.20 8.76 -22.18
N ASP A 434 -28.68 9.00 -23.38
CA ASP A 434 -27.71 8.18 -24.11
C ASP A 434 -26.57 9.09 -24.63
N GLU A 435 -25.61 8.52 -25.35
CA GLU A 435 -24.41 9.22 -25.80
C GLU A 435 -24.74 10.59 -26.49
N GLY A 436 -24.03 11.63 -26.06
CA GLY A 436 -24.16 12.98 -26.58
C GLY A 436 -25.41 13.74 -26.12
N LYS A 437 -26.24 13.16 -25.25
CA LYS A 437 -27.40 13.81 -24.66
C LYS A 437 -27.14 14.22 -23.22
N GLN A 438 -27.82 15.26 -22.80
CA GLN A 438 -27.65 15.83 -21.47
C GLN A 438 -28.92 16.45 -20.92
N ILE A 439 -29.01 16.52 -19.60
CA ILE A 439 -29.97 17.32 -18.85
C ILE A 439 -29.14 18.33 -18.06
N VAL A 440 -29.44 19.61 -18.15
CA VAL A 440 -28.69 20.67 -17.49
C VAL A 440 -29.61 21.45 -16.57
N SER A 441 -29.18 21.63 -15.32
CA SER A 441 -29.94 22.42 -14.34
C SER A 441 -29.93 23.91 -14.66
N PRO A 442 -30.82 24.69 -14.07
CA PRO A 442 -30.60 26.12 -13.89
C PRO A 442 -29.27 26.37 -13.18
N ALA A 443 -28.77 27.61 -13.25
CA ALA A 443 -27.60 27.98 -12.44
C ALA A 443 -27.95 27.90 -10.95
N ILE A 444 -27.05 27.27 -10.18
CA ILE A 444 -27.20 27.04 -8.73
C ILE A 444 -25.96 27.53 -8.01
N ASP A 445 -26.13 27.94 -6.78
CA ASP A 445 -25.02 28.18 -5.87
C ASP A 445 -24.54 26.85 -5.30
N LEU A 446 -23.37 26.40 -5.73
CA LEU A 446 -22.80 25.11 -5.37
C LEU A 446 -22.46 25.01 -3.87
N MET A 447 -22.25 26.12 -3.21
CA MET A 447 -21.96 26.14 -1.77
C MET A 447 -23.16 25.72 -0.91
N GLY A 448 -24.36 26.04 -1.37
CA GLY A 448 -25.59 25.59 -0.72
C GLY A 448 -26.01 24.18 -1.08
N LEU A 449 -25.31 23.49 -1.98
CA LEU A 449 -25.67 22.15 -2.44
C LEU A 449 -25.46 21.10 -1.36
N GLU A 450 -26.52 20.43 -0.93
CA GLU A 450 -26.47 19.35 0.07
C GLU A 450 -26.44 17.96 -0.55
N SER A 451 -27.38 17.71 -1.47
CA SER A 451 -27.50 16.40 -2.09
C SER A 451 -28.20 16.45 -3.46
N ILE A 452 -27.94 15.41 -4.25
CA ILE A 452 -28.63 15.17 -5.52
C ILE A 452 -29.29 13.81 -5.45
N VAL A 453 -30.60 13.74 -5.62
CA VAL A 453 -31.37 12.50 -5.69
C VAL A 453 -31.83 12.27 -7.12
N VAL A 454 -31.44 11.16 -7.71
CA VAL A 454 -31.84 10.80 -9.07
C VAL A 454 -32.65 9.52 -9.07
N LYS A 455 -33.87 9.59 -9.58
CA LYS A 455 -34.70 8.41 -9.80
C LYS A 455 -34.49 7.92 -11.23
N MET A 456 -33.79 6.82 -11.35
CA MET A 456 -33.32 6.31 -12.65
C MET A 456 -33.30 4.79 -12.73
N ARG A 457 -33.06 4.28 -13.93
CA ARG A 457 -32.81 2.87 -14.22
C ARG A 457 -31.88 2.71 -15.43
N THR A 458 -31.30 1.55 -15.61
CA THR A 458 -30.62 1.22 -16.87
C THR A 458 -31.59 1.03 -18.02
N TYR A 459 -31.11 1.21 -19.25
CA TYR A 459 -31.89 1.02 -20.48
C TYR A 459 -31.11 0.13 -21.46
N GLY A 460 -31.83 -0.55 -22.37
CA GLY A 460 -31.22 -1.37 -23.42
C GLY A 460 -30.56 -2.68 -22.95
N GLY A 461 -30.95 -3.21 -21.76
CA GLY A 461 -30.41 -4.44 -21.20
C GLY A 461 -28.99 -4.33 -20.63
N ALA A 462 -28.53 -3.11 -20.37
CA ALA A 462 -27.26 -2.88 -19.69
C ALA A 462 -27.29 -3.41 -18.25
N GLN A 463 -26.21 -4.06 -17.83
CA GLN A 463 -26.08 -4.59 -16.46
C GLN A 463 -25.85 -3.48 -15.44
N PHE A 464 -25.14 -2.42 -15.82
CA PHE A 464 -24.98 -1.17 -15.07
C PHE A 464 -24.69 -0.04 -16.04
N ASN A 465 -24.96 1.19 -15.64
CA ASN A 465 -24.59 2.42 -16.37
C ASN A 465 -24.22 3.50 -15.38
N MET A 466 -23.27 4.35 -15.76
CA MET A 466 -22.85 5.51 -14.95
C MET A 466 -23.57 6.77 -15.42
N LEU A 467 -24.21 7.45 -14.50
CA LEU A 467 -24.66 8.82 -14.67
C LEU A 467 -23.56 9.75 -14.17
N ASP A 468 -22.93 10.45 -15.09
CA ASP A 468 -21.92 11.46 -14.78
C ASP A 468 -22.58 12.80 -14.52
N ILE A 469 -22.19 13.46 -13.45
CA ILE A 469 -22.63 14.80 -13.08
C ILE A 469 -21.42 15.72 -13.15
N TRP A 470 -21.56 16.77 -13.96
CA TRP A 470 -20.51 17.74 -14.24
C TRP A 470 -20.93 19.11 -13.76
N GLU A 471 -19.99 19.91 -13.37
CA GLU A 471 -20.10 21.35 -13.22
C GLU A 471 -19.09 22.03 -14.19
N GLU A 472 -19.04 23.34 -14.25
CA GLU A 472 -18.28 24.07 -15.29
C GLU A 472 -16.78 23.77 -15.26
N SER A 473 -16.18 23.54 -14.08
CA SER A 473 -14.75 23.26 -13.93
C SER A 473 -14.38 21.79 -14.12
N GLY A 474 -15.33 20.85 -14.02
CA GLY A 474 -15.06 19.43 -14.18
C GLY A 474 -16.17 18.48 -13.77
N LYS A 475 -15.81 17.21 -13.69
CA LYS A 475 -16.73 16.17 -13.23
C LYS A 475 -16.88 16.18 -11.71
N LEU A 476 -18.11 16.43 -11.25
CA LEU A 476 -18.45 16.46 -9.84
C LEU A 476 -18.50 15.05 -9.24
N THR A 477 -19.21 14.13 -9.88
CA THR A 477 -19.37 12.75 -9.41
C THR A 477 -19.91 11.85 -10.51
N SER A 478 -19.99 10.55 -10.21
CA SER A 478 -20.70 9.56 -11.03
C SER A 478 -21.58 8.69 -10.13
N ILE A 479 -22.81 8.43 -10.56
CA ILE A 479 -23.76 7.57 -9.86
C ILE A 479 -24.02 6.32 -10.71
N GLU A 480 -23.79 5.13 -10.15
CA GLU A 480 -24.04 3.87 -10.84
C GLU A 480 -25.51 3.47 -10.73
N ALA A 481 -26.15 3.29 -11.88
CA ALA A 481 -27.47 2.68 -11.97
C ALA A 481 -27.33 1.16 -12.15
N THR A 482 -27.86 0.38 -11.23
CA THR A 482 -27.86 -1.08 -11.31
C THR A 482 -28.93 -1.59 -12.30
N ALA A 483 -28.70 -2.82 -12.82
CA ALA A 483 -29.60 -3.46 -13.79
C ALA A 483 -31.03 -3.59 -13.25
N GLY A 484 -32.02 -3.19 -14.04
CA GLY A 484 -33.42 -3.35 -13.66
C GLY A 484 -34.39 -2.59 -14.56
N SER A 485 -35.63 -3.04 -14.57
CA SER A 485 -36.74 -2.35 -15.26
C SER A 485 -37.46 -1.35 -14.34
N THR A 486 -37.18 -1.36 -13.05
CA THR A 486 -37.79 -0.52 -12.03
C THR A 486 -36.96 0.76 -11.84
N MET A 487 -37.65 1.90 -11.74
CA MET A 487 -37.01 3.15 -11.37
C MET A 487 -36.61 3.09 -9.89
N THR A 488 -35.33 3.33 -9.63
CA THR A 488 -34.75 3.31 -8.28
C THR A 488 -34.17 4.68 -7.97
N GLU A 489 -34.28 5.11 -6.72
CA GLU A 489 -33.69 6.35 -6.25
C GLU A 489 -32.24 6.11 -5.79
N TYR A 490 -31.37 6.98 -6.25
CA TYR A 490 -29.97 7.04 -5.89
C TYR A 490 -29.67 8.43 -5.34
N THR A 491 -29.04 8.48 -4.18
CA THR A 491 -28.69 9.75 -3.53
C THR A 491 -27.17 9.91 -3.52
N TRP A 492 -26.70 11.02 -4.00
CA TRP A 492 -25.35 11.50 -3.78
C TRP A 492 -25.42 12.65 -2.77
N ASN A 493 -24.64 12.58 -1.71
CA ASN A 493 -24.49 13.65 -0.74
C ASN A 493 -23.25 14.46 -1.08
N ASN A 494 -23.36 15.77 -1.08
CA ASN A 494 -22.24 16.65 -1.34
C ASN A 494 -21.32 16.69 -0.14
N ASN A 495 -20.15 16.10 -0.30
CA ASN A 495 -19.06 16.16 0.67
C ASN A 495 -17.92 17.05 0.16
N LEU A 496 -18.14 17.74 -0.98
CA LEU A 496 -17.15 18.58 -1.62
C LEU A 496 -17.44 20.04 -1.30
N TYR A 497 -16.38 20.77 -1.03
CA TYR A 497 -16.46 22.21 -0.90
C TYR A 497 -16.30 22.85 -2.27
N ILE A 498 -17.42 23.23 -2.91
CA ILE A 498 -17.42 23.81 -4.24
C ILE A 498 -18.02 25.20 -4.14
N ALA A 499 -17.22 26.22 -4.39
CA ALA A 499 -17.68 27.61 -4.38
C ALA A 499 -18.09 28.06 -5.79
N GLY A 500 -19.10 28.92 -5.84
CA GLY A 500 -19.50 29.61 -7.06
C GLY A 500 -20.86 29.20 -7.60
N ILE A 501 -21.30 29.95 -8.58
CA ILE A 501 -22.57 29.72 -9.28
C ILE A 501 -22.28 28.98 -10.59
N SER A 502 -22.84 27.79 -10.75
CA SER A 502 -22.65 26.94 -11.92
C SER A 502 -23.93 26.18 -12.26
N THR A 503 -23.97 25.57 -13.43
CA THR A 503 -25.01 24.62 -13.83
C THR A 503 -24.52 23.21 -13.64
N LEU A 504 -25.40 22.28 -13.24
CA LEU A 504 -25.09 20.87 -13.21
C LEU A 504 -25.52 20.17 -14.49
N THR A 505 -24.60 19.51 -15.17
CA THR A 505 -24.83 18.72 -16.37
C THR A 505 -24.85 17.25 -16.07
N PHE A 506 -25.96 16.59 -16.34
CA PHE A 506 -26.16 15.15 -16.21
C PHE A 506 -26.00 14.49 -17.56
N SER A 507 -25.06 13.58 -17.69
CA SER A 507 -24.73 12.91 -18.95
C SER A 507 -24.34 11.44 -18.73
N THR A 508 -24.20 10.69 -19.82
CA THR A 508 -23.65 9.33 -19.80
C THR A 508 -22.80 9.11 -21.05
N THR A 509 -21.79 8.28 -20.95
CA THR A 509 -20.88 7.92 -22.06
C THR A 509 -21.34 6.70 -22.84
N TYR A 510 -22.49 6.08 -22.49
CA TYR A 510 -22.98 4.87 -23.15
C TYR A 510 -23.62 5.15 -24.50
N GLU A 511 -23.33 4.25 -25.45
CA GLU A 511 -23.80 4.30 -26.83
C GLU A 511 -25.33 4.37 -26.98
N SER A 512 -25.78 4.84 -28.10
CA SER A 512 -27.18 4.91 -28.52
C SER A 512 -27.94 3.61 -28.20
N ASN A 513 -29.11 3.73 -27.57
CA ASN A 513 -30.00 2.65 -27.09
C ASN A 513 -29.50 1.85 -25.88
N LYS A 514 -28.42 2.26 -25.22
CA LYS A 514 -27.95 1.68 -23.97
C LYS A 514 -27.68 2.77 -22.96
N GLY A 515 -28.64 3.58 -22.63
CA GLY A 515 -28.46 4.72 -21.75
C GLY A 515 -29.08 4.51 -20.37
N ILE A 516 -29.40 5.62 -19.77
CA ILE A 516 -30.09 5.72 -18.48
C ILE A 516 -31.46 6.31 -18.70
N GLY A 517 -32.51 5.66 -18.19
CA GLY A 517 -33.84 6.24 -18.11
C GLY A 517 -33.96 7.04 -16.82
N ILE A 518 -34.08 8.35 -16.91
CA ILE A 518 -34.25 9.26 -15.76
C ILE A 518 -35.72 9.65 -15.64
N GLN A 519 -36.32 9.42 -14.47
CA GLN A 519 -37.69 9.84 -14.15
C GLN A 519 -37.72 11.22 -13.47
N SER A 520 -36.79 11.45 -12.53
CA SER A 520 -36.65 12.74 -11.85
C SER A 520 -35.25 12.98 -11.38
N ILE A 521 -34.88 14.24 -11.23
CA ILE A 521 -33.68 14.72 -10.53
C ILE A 521 -34.17 15.73 -9.49
N THR A 522 -33.72 15.57 -8.25
CA THR A 522 -33.99 16.52 -7.17
C THR A 522 -32.63 17.00 -6.63
N ILE A 523 -32.42 18.30 -6.65
CA ILE A 523 -31.24 18.95 -6.08
C ILE A 523 -31.69 19.63 -4.79
N ASN A 524 -31.15 19.23 -3.66
CA ASN A 524 -31.42 19.78 -2.35
C ASN A 524 -30.32 20.75 -1.94
N ALA A 525 -30.72 21.86 -1.35
CA ALA A 525 -29.83 22.93 -0.93
C ALA A 525 -30.27 23.59 0.39
N THR A 526 -29.36 24.22 1.08
CA THR A 526 -29.61 24.92 2.36
C THR A 526 -30.34 26.27 2.23
N GLY A 527 -30.68 26.72 1.03
CA GLY A 527 -31.35 28.00 0.83
C GLY A 527 -30.39 29.16 0.56
N ALA A 528 -29.99 29.97 1.51
CA ALA A 528 -28.98 31.01 1.32
C ALA A 528 -27.58 30.36 1.51
N GLY A 529 -26.79 30.28 0.45
CA GLY A 529 -25.41 29.86 0.53
C GLY A 529 -24.57 30.88 1.28
N VAL A 530 -23.61 30.43 2.05
CA VAL A 530 -22.58 31.28 2.64
C VAL A 530 -21.40 31.31 1.67
N ALA A 531 -21.09 32.48 1.12
CA ALA A 531 -19.89 32.63 0.32
C ALA A 531 -18.70 32.94 1.22
N TYR A 532 -17.56 32.38 0.87
CA TYR A 532 -16.31 32.65 1.57
C TYR A 532 -15.38 33.44 0.68
N THR A 533 -14.73 34.43 1.26
CA THR A 533 -13.71 35.25 0.61
C THR A 533 -12.52 35.39 1.55
N ARG A 534 -11.36 35.80 1.03
CA ARG A 534 -10.17 36.08 1.80
C ARG A 534 -9.75 34.91 2.69
N TYR A 535 -9.10 33.97 2.08
CA TYR A 535 -8.59 32.76 2.72
C TYR A 535 -7.21 32.99 3.30
N LEU A 536 -6.95 32.44 4.49
CA LEU A 536 -5.67 32.55 5.17
C LEU A 536 -5.38 31.29 5.99
N THR A 537 -4.12 30.94 6.16
CA THR A 537 -3.66 29.84 7.04
C THR A 537 -3.02 30.35 8.34
N SER A 538 -2.87 31.66 8.52
CA SER A 538 -2.38 32.28 9.75
C SER A 538 -3.27 33.47 10.12
N CYS A 539 -3.76 33.45 11.32
CA CYS A 539 -4.53 34.57 11.88
C CYS A 539 -3.60 35.68 12.38
N GLY A 540 -2.68 36.20 11.56
CA GLY A 540 -1.61 37.13 11.93
C GLY A 540 -1.85 37.96 13.15
N GLY A 541 -0.83 38.17 13.97
CA GLY A 541 -0.88 39.10 15.07
C GLY A 541 -1.12 40.54 14.56
N THR A 542 -1.57 41.42 15.40
CA THR A 542 -1.88 42.84 15.11
C THR A 542 -0.75 43.64 14.43
N GLU A 543 0.45 43.07 14.33
CA GLU A 543 1.59 43.72 13.67
C GLU A 543 1.59 43.59 12.14
N ASP A 544 0.93 42.57 11.56
CA ASP A 544 0.90 42.37 10.10
C ASP A 544 -0.15 43.24 9.37
N ILE A 545 -1.12 43.79 10.10
CA ILE A 545 -2.13 44.69 9.53
C ILE A 545 -1.52 46.05 9.14
N GLU A 546 -0.40 46.42 9.75
CA GLU A 546 0.25 47.72 9.48
C GLU A 546 1.04 47.76 8.17
N ASN A 547 1.38 46.59 7.54
CA ASN A 547 2.25 46.55 6.35
C ASN A 547 1.57 46.16 5.05
N GLN A 548 0.29 45.80 5.05
CA GLN A 548 -0.43 45.53 3.80
C GLN A 548 -1.09 46.80 3.28
N GLN A 549 -0.63 47.26 2.12
CA GLN A 549 -1.26 48.34 1.36
C GLN A 549 -2.62 47.86 0.86
N PHE A 550 -3.70 48.22 1.56
CA PHE A 550 -5.06 48.03 1.07
C PHE A 550 -5.42 49.15 0.12
N GLU A 551 -5.72 48.81 -1.14
CA GLU A 551 -6.45 49.74 -2.04
C GLU A 551 -7.90 49.80 -1.56
N ILE A 552 -8.27 50.84 -0.81
CA ILE A 552 -9.58 50.99 -0.21
C ILE A 552 -10.32 52.14 -0.91
N ILE A 553 -11.34 51.78 -1.62
CA ILE A 553 -12.32 52.71 -2.17
C ILE A 553 -13.48 52.83 -1.17
N ASN A 554 -13.46 53.88 -0.31
CA ASN A 554 -14.52 54.28 0.65
C ASN A 554 -14.94 53.22 1.69
N HIS A 555 -14.12 52.94 2.71
CA HIS A 555 -14.45 51.84 3.59
C HIS A 555 -14.48 52.15 5.09
N LYS A 556 -15.33 51.40 5.80
CA LYS A 556 -15.41 51.29 7.24
C LYS A 556 -14.52 50.12 7.68
N LEU A 557 -13.64 50.37 8.61
CA LEU A 557 -12.76 49.37 9.19
C LEU A 557 -13.11 49.14 10.65
N ILE A 558 -13.12 47.88 11.09
CA ILE A 558 -13.22 47.57 12.54
C ILE A 558 -11.83 47.11 12.99
N ILE A 559 -11.21 47.85 13.87
CA ILE A 559 -9.92 47.52 14.49
C ILE A 559 -10.16 47.41 16.00
N ASP A 560 -9.79 46.31 16.61
CA ASP A 560 -10.02 46.01 18.04
C ASP A 560 -11.47 46.23 18.51
N GLY A 561 -12.44 45.84 17.66
CA GLY A 561 -13.86 46.05 17.97
C GLY A 561 -14.36 47.48 17.86
N GLN A 562 -13.54 48.42 17.39
CA GLN A 562 -13.91 49.82 17.16
C GLN A 562 -14.00 50.13 15.66
N LEU A 563 -15.06 50.82 15.25
CA LEU A 563 -15.31 51.20 13.85
C LEU A 563 -14.51 52.44 13.49
N PHE A 564 -13.75 52.36 12.41
CA PHE A 564 -12.99 53.47 11.80
C PHE A 564 -13.45 53.72 10.38
N ILE A 565 -13.23 54.94 9.90
CA ILE A 565 -13.53 55.34 8.53
C ILE A 565 -12.22 55.76 7.86
N MET A 566 -11.91 55.17 6.70
CA MET A 566 -10.76 55.58 5.92
C MET A 566 -11.19 56.55 4.83
N VAL A 567 -10.49 57.66 4.74
CA VAL A 567 -10.71 58.69 3.71
C VAL A 567 -9.34 59.17 3.22
N ASN A 568 -9.08 58.98 1.93
CA ASN A 568 -7.81 59.37 1.28
C ASN A 568 -6.57 58.93 2.09
N ASP A 569 -6.46 57.65 2.35
CA ASP A 569 -5.37 56.99 3.08
C ASP A 569 -5.17 57.45 4.54
N ASN A 570 -6.17 58.11 5.12
CA ASN A 570 -6.14 58.48 6.52
C ASN A 570 -7.28 57.81 7.28
N LEU A 571 -6.92 57.22 8.43
CA LEU A 571 -7.85 56.54 9.32
C LEU A 571 -8.46 57.50 10.32
N TYR A 572 -9.77 57.54 10.43
CA TYR A 572 -10.53 58.38 11.36
C TYR A 572 -11.41 57.50 12.25
N ASN A 573 -11.46 57.86 13.55
CA ASN A 573 -12.45 57.28 14.45
C ASN A 573 -13.86 57.81 14.19
N LEU A 574 -14.88 57.26 14.84
CA LEU A 574 -16.28 57.71 14.68
C LEU A 574 -16.52 59.19 15.11
N GLN A 575 -15.58 59.77 15.84
CA GLN A 575 -15.62 61.18 16.25
C GLN A 575 -14.94 62.11 15.23
N GLY A 576 -14.47 61.56 14.09
CA GLY A 576 -13.81 62.30 13.04
C GLY A 576 -12.37 62.69 13.35
N GLN A 577 -11.77 62.12 14.41
CA GLN A 577 -10.36 62.34 14.74
C GLN A 577 -9.50 61.38 13.92
N ARG A 578 -8.46 61.92 13.29
CA ARG A 578 -7.47 61.10 12.59
C ARG A 578 -6.68 60.26 13.60
N VAL A 579 -6.62 58.97 13.41
CA VAL A 579 -5.97 58.03 14.30
C VAL A 579 -4.59 57.64 13.76
N LYS A 580 -4.44 57.67 12.40
CA LYS A 580 -3.17 57.45 11.69
C LYS A 580 -3.22 58.10 10.30
#